data_9d1e9090cde5ec88487cfb1994adedaa
#
_entry.id   9d1e9090cde5ec88487cfb1994adedaa
#
_cell.length_a   1.000
_cell.length_b   1.000
_cell.length_c   1.000
_cell.angle_alpha   90.00
_cell.angle_beta   90.00
_cell.angle_gamma   90.00
#
_symmetry.space_group_name_H-M   'P 1'
#
loop_
_entity.id
_entity.type
_entity.pdbx_description
1 polymer ?
#
loop_
_entity_poly.entity_id
_entity_poly.type
_entity_poly.pdbx_seq_one_letter_code
_entity_poly.pdbx_strand_id
1 'polypeptide(L)'
;MSAGRKHISDKKDWNTPPKYIKLIKKMFGVIDLDPCSNEHSMVDADTKYILPTNGLTESWDYKRIFVNPPYGRNSDGTTIYDWINKGVESSKKGNEVLYLIPVATNTKHFKNLIFKHANGLCFLEDTRLKFWNNGNEDKKGAPMACCMVYFGNNYDEFLNVFSAVGKCFKISAENNDTKKLCSITANVFWLYAGGAK
;
A
#
# COMPACT_ATOMS: atom_id res chain seq x y z
N MET A 1 3.38 -15.79 27.06
CA MET A 1 4.71 -15.11 26.98
C MET A 1 4.71 -14.26 25.73
N SER A 2 4.62 -12.95 25.88
CA SER A 2 4.65 -11.97 24.78
C SER A 2 6.10 -11.79 24.37
N ALA A 3 6.44 -12.18 23.14
CA ALA A 3 7.75 -11.90 22.55
C ALA A 3 7.83 -10.41 22.21
N GLY A 4 8.09 -9.60 23.22
CA GLY A 4 8.33 -8.17 23.07
C GLY A 4 9.65 -7.95 22.34
N ARG A 5 9.61 -7.83 21.01
CA ARG A 5 10.71 -7.23 20.26
C ARG A 5 10.80 -5.77 20.65
N LYS A 6 11.73 -5.42 21.51
CA LYS A 6 12.20 -4.03 21.64
C LYS A 6 12.81 -3.63 20.29
N HIS A 7 12.02 -3.03 19.42
CA HIS A 7 12.55 -2.25 18.31
C HIS A 7 13.07 -0.93 18.88
N ILE A 8 14.33 -0.91 19.23
CA ILE A 8 15.11 0.32 19.19
C ILE A 8 15.40 0.50 17.69
N SER A 9 14.50 1.16 16.98
CA SER A 9 14.83 1.66 15.66
C SER A 9 15.67 2.91 15.86
N ASP A 10 16.99 2.80 15.69
CA ASP A 10 17.68 3.91 15.07
C ASP A 10 16.81 4.27 13.84
N LYS A 11 16.32 5.52 13.76
CA LYS A 11 15.45 5.95 12.67
C LYS A 11 16.24 5.79 11.38
N LYS A 12 16.13 4.63 10.75
CA LYS A 12 16.66 4.39 9.43
C LYS A 12 15.66 5.00 8.46
N ASP A 13 16.09 6.00 7.73
CA ASP A 13 15.35 6.53 6.60
C ASP A 13 15.36 5.48 5.49
N TRP A 14 14.35 4.63 5.49
CA TRP A 14 14.20 3.55 4.53
C TRP A 14 13.69 4.10 3.20
N ASN A 15 14.63 4.57 2.37
CA ASN A 15 14.32 5.09 1.06
C ASN A 15 14.01 3.96 0.08
N THR A 16 13.07 4.23 -0.80
CA THR A 16 12.64 3.31 -1.85
C THR A 16 13.80 2.96 -2.77
N PRO A 17 14.07 1.66 -3.02
CA PRO A 17 15.17 1.26 -3.90
C PRO A 17 14.98 1.75 -5.34
N PRO A 18 16.07 2.10 -6.06
CA PRO A 18 16.01 2.59 -7.45
C PRO A 18 15.25 1.68 -8.41
N LYS A 19 15.33 0.37 -8.21
CA LYS A 19 14.57 -0.64 -8.98
C LYS A 19 13.07 -0.33 -8.97
N TYR A 20 12.51 -0.05 -7.79
CA TYR A 20 11.09 0.24 -7.65
C TYR A 20 10.72 1.64 -8.11
N ILE A 21 11.59 2.63 -7.89
CA ILE A 21 11.37 3.99 -8.42
C ILE A 21 11.21 3.97 -9.94
N LYS A 22 12.04 3.17 -10.66
CA LYS A 22 11.91 3.00 -12.11
C LYS A 22 10.56 2.41 -12.51
N LEU A 23 10.05 1.43 -11.76
CA LEU A 23 8.73 0.83 -12.02
C LEU A 23 7.59 1.80 -11.72
N ILE A 24 7.68 2.56 -10.62
CA ILE A 24 6.71 3.59 -10.27
C ILE A 24 6.64 4.66 -11.36
N LYS A 25 7.80 5.12 -11.84
CA LYS A 25 7.88 6.06 -12.98
C LYS A 25 7.34 5.45 -14.28
N LYS A 26 7.58 4.16 -14.53
CA LYS A 26 7.00 3.47 -15.69
C LYS A 26 5.46 3.47 -15.63
N MET A 27 4.88 3.25 -14.46
CA MET A 27 3.44 3.24 -14.24
C MET A 27 2.83 4.65 -14.34
N PHE A 28 3.42 5.62 -13.66
CA PHE A 28 2.85 6.95 -13.51
C PHE A 28 3.34 7.96 -14.56
N GLY A 29 4.49 7.73 -15.18
CA GLY A 29 5.23 8.73 -15.95
C GLY A 29 5.88 9.76 -15.03
N VAL A 30 5.08 10.57 -14.37
CA VAL A 30 5.50 11.57 -13.37
C VAL A 30 4.89 11.20 -12.01
N ILE A 31 5.60 11.46 -10.94
CA ILE A 31 5.09 11.36 -9.56
C ILE A 31 4.81 12.80 -9.11
N ASP A 32 3.54 13.13 -8.91
CA ASP A 32 3.16 14.49 -8.56
C ASP A 32 3.43 14.80 -7.08
N LEU A 33 3.30 13.77 -6.20
CA LEU A 33 3.52 13.93 -4.76
C LEU A 33 4.22 12.71 -4.14
N ASP A 34 5.25 12.98 -3.31
CA ASP A 34 5.80 12.09 -2.28
C ASP A 34 5.55 12.73 -0.90
N PRO A 35 4.48 12.31 -0.16
CA PRO A 35 4.07 12.99 1.06
C PRO A 35 4.88 12.60 2.31
N CYS A 36 5.79 11.63 2.21
CA CYS A 36 6.65 11.19 3.32
C CYS A 36 8.11 11.06 2.89
N SER A 37 8.55 12.08 2.17
CA SER A 37 9.91 12.21 1.65
C SER A 37 10.91 12.59 2.74
N ASN A 38 12.19 12.49 2.40
CA ASN A 38 13.30 12.99 3.21
C ASN A 38 14.41 13.52 2.29
N GLU A 39 15.43 14.18 2.87
CA GLU A 39 16.53 14.79 2.11
C GLU A 39 17.33 13.80 1.26
N HIS A 40 17.31 12.52 1.62
CA HIS A 40 18.03 11.45 0.92
C HIS A 40 17.12 10.64 -0.02
N SER A 41 15.85 11.02 -0.15
CA SER A 41 14.90 10.32 -1.02
C SER A 41 15.30 10.47 -2.48
N MET A 42 15.43 9.31 -3.15
CA MET A 42 15.67 9.24 -4.60
C MET A 42 14.38 9.30 -5.42
N VAL A 43 13.23 9.39 -4.76
CA VAL A 43 11.95 9.59 -5.43
C VAL A 43 11.94 11.00 -6.03
N ASP A 44 11.88 11.05 -7.36
CA ASP A 44 11.82 12.30 -8.10
C ASP A 44 10.33 12.63 -8.31
N ALA A 45 9.74 13.25 -7.27
CA ALA A 45 8.38 13.76 -7.28
C ALA A 45 8.40 15.28 -7.40
N ASP A 46 7.41 15.84 -8.12
CA ASP A 46 7.28 17.29 -8.32
C ASP A 46 7.09 18.03 -6.99
N THR A 47 6.31 17.41 -6.08
CA THR A 47 6.11 17.91 -4.72
C THR A 47 6.58 16.86 -3.70
N LYS A 48 7.35 17.31 -2.71
CA LYS A 48 7.85 16.46 -1.62
C LYS A 48 7.53 17.10 -0.28
N TYR A 49 6.88 16.37 0.62
CA TYR A 49 6.75 16.81 2.00
C TYR A 49 7.88 16.20 2.83
N ILE A 50 8.76 17.06 3.31
CA ILE A 50 9.94 16.73 4.11
C ILE A 50 9.79 17.39 5.47
N LEU A 51 10.14 16.70 6.56
CA LEU A 51 10.08 17.28 7.90
C LEU A 51 10.85 18.62 7.97
N PRO A 52 10.30 19.65 8.62
CA PRO A 52 9.19 19.61 9.58
C PRO A 52 7.79 19.60 8.96
N THR A 53 7.64 19.64 7.64
CA THR A 53 6.32 19.53 6.98
C THR A 53 5.74 18.14 7.22
N ASN A 54 4.60 18.07 7.89
CA ASN A 54 3.93 16.81 8.17
C ASN A 54 2.97 16.45 7.02
N GLY A 55 3.37 15.49 6.18
CA GLY A 55 2.55 15.04 5.05
C GLY A 55 1.15 14.52 5.42
N LEU A 56 0.91 14.12 6.68
CA LEU A 56 -0.43 13.74 7.12
C LEU A 56 -1.36 14.96 7.29
N THR A 57 -0.84 16.14 7.53
CA THR A 57 -1.65 17.37 7.66
C THR A 57 -1.82 18.12 6.35
N GLU A 58 -0.91 17.93 5.42
CA GLU A 58 -0.91 18.61 4.13
C GLU A 58 -1.94 18.04 3.14
N SER A 59 -2.24 18.77 2.08
CA SER A 59 -3.15 18.33 1.02
C SER A 59 -2.54 17.18 0.20
N TRP A 60 -3.38 16.19 -0.16
CA TRP A 60 -3.05 15.15 -1.14
C TRP A 60 -3.94 15.28 -2.39
N ASP A 61 -4.20 16.50 -2.82
CA ASP A 61 -4.96 16.77 -4.05
C ASP A 61 -4.01 16.82 -5.26
N TYR A 62 -3.44 15.65 -5.57
CA TYR A 62 -2.49 15.39 -6.63
C TYR A 62 -2.91 14.14 -7.39
N LYS A 63 -2.67 14.11 -8.70
CA LYS A 63 -3.14 12.99 -9.53
C LYS A 63 -2.42 11.67 -9.26
N ARG A 64 -1.11 11.69 -9.06
CA ARG A 64 -0.26 10.50 -8.93
C ARG A 64 0.63 10.62 -7.71
N ILE A 65 0.30 9.84 -6.70
CA ILE A 65 0.90 9.93 -5.37
C ILE A 65 1.64 8.63 -5.09
N PHE A 66 2.92 8.73 -4.75
CA PHE A 66 3.69 7.58 -4.27
C PHE A 66 4.00 7.74 -2.79
N VAL A 67 3.78 6.69 -2.01
CA VAL A 67 3.90 6.71 -0.55
C VAL A 67 4.73 5.53 -0.05
N ASN A 68 5.86 5.81 0.57
CA ASN A 68 6.62 4.85 1.38
C ASN A 68 6.59 5.35 2.83
N PRO A 69 5.52 5.07 3.60
CA PRO A 69 5.29 5.70 4.89
C PRO A 69 6.17 5.10 5.98
N PRO A 70 6.32 5.75 7.13
CA PRO A 70 6.90 5.13 8.32
C PRO A 70 6.12 3.89 8.73
N TYR A 71 6.82 2.75 8.96
CA TYR A 71 6.17 1.45 9.22
C TYR A 71 5.81 1.23 10.69
N GLY A 72 6.32 2.04 11.59
CA GLY A 72 6.08 1.97 13.02
C GLY A 72 5.02 2.94 13.53
N ARG A 73 4.97 3.08 14.85
CA ARG A 73 4.26 4.15 15.53
C ARG A 73 5.21 5.32 15.72
N ASN A 74 4.81 6.50 15.30
CA ASN A 74 5.53 7.74 15.52
C ASN A 74 5.35 8.26 16.95
N SER A 75 6.18 9.22 17.34
CA SER A 75 6.11 9.86 18.67
C SER A 75 4.81 10.60 18.92
N ASP A 76 4.16 11.10 17.88
CA ASP A 76 2.85 11.76 17.91
C ASP A 76 1.66 10.77 17.95
N GLY A 77 1.94 9.48 17.98
CA GLY A 77 0.94 8.41 18.02
C GLY A 77 0.43 7.97 16.64
N THR A 78 0.80 8.65 15.55
CA THR A 78 0.43 8.26 14.19
C THR A 78 1.06 6.93 13.78
N THR A 79 0.40 6.21 12.90
CA THR A 79 0.78 4.88 12.44
C THR A 79 0.61 4.76 10.93
N ILE A 80 1.07 3.67 10.36
CA ILE A 80 0.83 3.34 8.95
C ILE A 80 -0.66 3.35 8.57
N TYR A 81 -1.56 3.10 9.53
CA TYR A 81 -3.01 3.18 9.31
C TYR A 81 -3.44 4.57 8.85
N ASP A 82 -2.93 5.61 9.50
CA ASP A 82 -3.28 7.01 9.22
C ASP A 82 -2.81 7.41 7.81
N TRP A 83 -1.62 6.98 7.42
CA TRP A 83 -1.09 7.18 6.08
C TRP A 83 -1.95 6.51 5.01
N ILE A 84 -2.33 5.25 5.21
CA ILE A 84 -3.15 4.51 4.23
C ILE A 84 -4.56 5.09 4.18
N ASN A 85 -5.16 5.48 5.31
CA ASN A 85 -6.48 6.10 5.34
C ASN A 85 -6.50 7.40 4.52
N LYS A 86 -5.46 8.22 4.64
CA LYS A 86 -5.36 9.46 3.86
C LYS A 86 -5.27 9.19 2.36
N GLY A 87 -4.57 8.14 1.93
CA GLY A 87 -4.55 7.73 0.53
C GLY A 87 -5.89 7.19 0.03
N VAL A 88 -6.62 6.46 0.86
CA VAL A 88 -7.99 6.05 0.54
C VAL A 88 -8.89 7.28 0.32
N GLU A 89 -8.79 8.30 1.17
CA GLU A 89 -9.54 9.54 1.01
C GLU A 89 -9.16 10.28 -0.27
N SER A 90 -7.87 10.34 -0.59
CA SER A 90 -7.38 10.94 -1.83
C SER A 90 -7.87 10.17 -3.06
N SER A 91 -7.84 8.84 -3.03
CA SER A 91 -8.27 8.02 -4.16
C SER A 91 -9.78 8.15 -4.46
N LYS A 92 -10.61 8.39 -3.46
CA LYS A 92 -12.05 8.69 -3.63
C LYS A 92 -12.31 9.97 -4.41
N LYS A 93 -11.35 10.88 -4.47
CA LYS A 93 -11.39 12.11 -5.28
C LYS A 93 -10.92 11.87 -6.72
N GLY A 94 -10.59 10.63 -7.10
CA GLY A 94 -10.11 10.25 -8.42
C GLY A 94 -8.59 10.36 -8.60
N ASN A 95 -7.84 10.47 -7.51
CA ASN A 95 -6.39 10.44 -7.54
C ASN A 95 -5.87 8.99 -7.51
N GLU A 96 -4.70 8.76 -8.07
CA GLU A 96 -4.01 7.46 -8.05
C GLU A 96 -2.98 7.45 -6.92
N VAL A 97 -3.06 6.47 -6.03
CA VAL A 97 -2.14 6.37 -4.89
C VAL A 97 -1.48 4.99 -4.88
N LEU A 98 -0.17 4.96 -4.86
CA LEU A 98 0.64 3.76 -4.85
C LEU A 98 1.50 3.71 -3.59
N TYR A 99 1.38 2.63 -2.84
CA TYR A 99 2.13 2.41 -1.61
C TYR A 99 3.16 1.31 -1.76
N LEU A 100 4.30 1.50 -1.10
CA LEU A 100 5.24 0.44 -0.75
C LEU A 100 5.18 0.22 0.76
N ILE A 101 4.68 -0.93 1.21
CA ILE A 101 4.43 -1.21 2.63
C ILE A 101 4.75 -2.67 3.02
N PRO A 102 4.95 -2.95 4.31
CA PRO A 102 5.06 -4.32 4.82
C PRO A 102 3.78 -5.13 4.61
N VAL A 103 3.94 -6.42 4.33
CA VAL A 103 2.83 -7.37 4.34
C VAL A 103 2.46 -7.68 5.79
N ALA A 104 1.25 -7.28 6.19
CA ALA A 104 0.74 -7.49 7.55
C ALA A 104 -0.79 -7.72 7.52
N THR A 105 -1.21 -8.79 6.86
CA THR A 105 -2.62 -9.09 6.53
C THR A 105 -3.56 -9.20 7.72
N ASN A 106 -3.01 -9.46 8.92
CA ASN A 106 -3.77 -9.53 10.17
C ASN A 106 -4.02 -8.19 10.85
N THR A 107 -3.51 -7.08 10.30
CA THR A 107 -3.63 -5.74 10.89
C THR A 107 -4.90 -5.01 10.48
N LYS A 108 -5.26 -3.97 11.24
CA LYS A 108 -6.45 -3.14 10.96
C LYS A 108 -6.35 -2.43 9.59
N HIS A 109 -5.16 -1.95 9.20
CA HIS A 109 -5.01 -1.26 7.92
C HIS A 109 -5.19 -2.20 6.72
N PHE A 110 -4.77 -3.47 6.80
CA PHE A 110 -5.08 -4.44 5.77
C PHE A 110 -6.58 -4.75 5.72
N LYS A 111 -7.19 -5.10 6.86
CA LYS A 111 -8.59 -5.54 6.93
C LYS A 111 -9.59 -4.43 6.60
N ASN A 112 -9.34 -3.21 7.08
CA ASN A 112 -10.32 -2.14 7.02
C ASN A 112 -10.10 -1.18 5.85
N LEU A 113 -8.87 -1.08 5.32
CA LEU A 113 -8.52 -0.13 4.27
C LEU A 113 -8.11 -0.85 2.98
N ILE A 114 -7.08 -1.69 3.01
CA ILE A 114 -6.52 -2.28 1.79
C ILE A 114 -7.51 -3.25 1.15
N PHE A 115 -7.99 -4.26 1.89
CA PHE A 115 -8.91 -5.25 1.33
C PHE A 115 -10.27 -4.68 0.91
N LYS A 116 -10.64 -3.50 1.43
CA LYS A 116 -11.93 -2.86 1.09
C LYS A 116 -11.83 -1.84 -0.03
N HIS A 117 -10.68 -1.20 -0.20
CA HIS A 117 -10.58 -0.02 -1.05
C HIS A 117 -9.47 -0.07 -2.10
N ALA A 118 -8.46 -0.94 -1.94
CA ALA A 118 -7.43 -1.06 -2.95
C ALA A 118 -7.97 -1.72 -4.23
N ASN A 119 -7.39 -1.37 -5.36
CA ASN A 119 -7.73 -1.96 -6.67
C ASN A 119 -6.68 -2.99 -7.08
N GLY A 120 -5.43 -2.83 -6.63
CA GLY A 120 -4.34 -3.75 -6.91
C GLY A 120 -3.44 -4.00 -5.70
N LEU A 121 -2.96 -5.23 -5.59
CA LEU A 121 -1.98 -5.66 -4.59
C LEU A 121 -0.94 -6.52 -5.28
N CYS A 122 0.34 -6.20 -5.12
CA CYS A 122 1.45 -7.01 -5.60
C CYS A 122 2.34 -7.43 -4.43
N PHE A 123 2.38 -8.71 -4.12
CA PHE A 123 3.35 -9.27 -3.18
C PHE A 123 4.71 -9.38 -3.88
N LEU A 124 5.71 -8.67 -3.36
CA LEU A 124 7.04 -8.62 -3.96
C LEU A 124 7.79 -9.93 -3.72
N GLU A 125 8.50 -10.40 -4.74
CA GLU A 125 9.27 -11.66 -4.70
C GLU A 125 10.62 -11.52 -4.02
N ASP A 126 11.05 -10.30 -3.70
CA ASP A 126 12.30 -10.10 -2.95
C ASP A 126 12.23 -10.80 -1.59
N THR A 127 13.15 -11.69 -1.32
CA THR A 127 13.24 -12.39 -0.02
C THR A 127 13.31 -11.41 1.14
N ARG A 128 14.06 -10.32 0.95
CA ARG A 128 14.14 -9.16 1.85
C ARG A 128 14.41 -7.93 1.01
N LEU A 129 13.45 -7.01 1.00
CA LEU A 129 13.61 -5.75 0.29
C LEU A 129 14.77 -4.96 0.90
N LYS A 130 15.76 -4.63 0.08
CA LYS A 130 16.90 -3.84 0.50
C LYS A 130 16.62 -2.37 0.28
N PHE A 131 16.13 -1.71 1.31
CA PHE A 131 15.94 -0.27 1.32
C PHE A 131 17.29 0.46 1.23
N TRP A 132 17.25 1.69 0.80
CA TRP A 132 18.42 2.55 0.76
C TRP A 132 18.43 3.47 1.97
N ASN A 133 19.62 3.66 2.56
CA ASN A 133 19.84 4.55 3.70
C ASN A 133 21.02 5.46 3.37
N ASN A 134 20.81 6.77 3.40
CA ASN A 134 21.85 7.77 3.07
C ASN A 134 22.58 7.47 1.75
N GLY A 135 21.83 7.15 0.69
CA GLY A 135 22.39 6.87 -0.63
C GLY A 135 23.03 5.50 -0.82
N ASN A 136 22.98 4.61 0.19
CA ASN A 136 23.55 3.27 0.13
C ASN A 136 22.48 2.19 0.34
N GLU A 137 22.63 1.04 -0.34
CA GLU A 137 21.77 -0.12 -0.16
C GLU A 137 21.97 -0.72 1.24
N ASP A 138 20.89 -1.00 1.96
CA ASP A 138 20.96 -1.71 3.25
C ASP A 138 21.39 -3.17 3.03
N LYS A 139 22.52 -3.56 3.60
CA LYS A 139 23.09 -4.91 3.44
C LYS A 139 22.20 -6.03 3.98
N LYS A 140 21.40 -5.75 5.02
CA LYS A 140 20.56 -6.77 5.70
C LYS A 140 19.18 -6.94 5.09
N GLY A 141 18.68 -5.93 4.37
CA GLY A 141 17.30 -5.89 3.88
C GLY A 141 16.25 -5.78 5.00
N ALA A 142 15.03 -5.53 4.62
CA ALA A 142 13.90 -5.42 5.54
C ALA A 142 13.64 -6.74 6.28
N PRO A 143 13.27 -6.71 7.57
CA PRO A 143 12.96 -7.92 8.33
C PRO A 143 11.58 -8.52 7.98
N MET A 144 10.83 -7.91 7.06
CA MET A 144 9.49 -8.30 6.64
C MET A 144 9.37 -8.35 5.12
N ALA A 145 8.45 -9.16 4.62
CA ALA A 145 8.01 -9.09 3.23
C ALA A 145 7.31 -7.75 2.96
N CYS A 146 7.44 -7.23 1.74
CA CYS A 146 6.80 -6.00 1.31
C CYS A 146 5.85 -6.24 0.14
N CYS A 147 4.91 -5.32 -0.04
CA CYS A 147 3.99 -5.32 -1.16
C CYS A 147 3.80 -3.91 -1.71
N MET A 148 3.42 -3.84 -2.99
CA MET A 148 2.87 -2.63 -3.59
C MET A 148 1.36 -2.69 -3.47
N VAL A 149 0.73 -1.59 -3.03
CA VAL A 149 -0.73 -1.45 -2.92
C VAL A 149 -1.18 -0.26 -3.75
N TYR A 150 -2.12 -0.50 -4.64
CA TYR A 150 -2.61 0.50 -5.58
C TYR A 150 -4.07 0.84 -5.34
N PHE A 151 -4.35 2.12 -5.23
CA PHE A 151 -5.68 2.71 -5.20
C PHE A 151 -5.81 3.60 -6.44
N GLY A 152 -6.69 3.23 -7.37
CA GLY A 152 -6.89 3.95 -8.62
C GLY A 152 -7.58 3.10 -9.67
N ASN A 153 -7.84 3.65 -10.84
CA ASN A 153 -8.66 3.02 -11.87
C ASN A 153 -7.84 2.29 -12.95
N ASN A 154 -6.51 2.42 -12.95
CA ASN A 154 -5.64 1.84 -13.97
C ASN A 154 -4.95 0.55 -13.49
N TYR A 155 -5.77 -0.44 -13.08
CA TYR A 155 -5.26 -1.73 -12.60
C TYR A 155 -4.44 -2.48 -13.67
N ASP A 156 -4.83 -2.36 -14.93
CA ASP A 156 -4.14 -3.09 -16.02
C ASP A 156 -2.69 -2.61 -16.19
N GLU A 157 -2.44 -1.31 -16.05
CA GLU A 157 -1.08 -0.78 -16.04
C GLU A 157 -0.32 -1.17 -14.77
N PHE A 158 -0.99 -1.17 -13.61
CA PHE A 158 -0.40 -1.69 -12.37
C PHE A 158 0.05 -3.14 -12.55
N LEU A 159 -0.79 -4.00 -13.11
CA LEU A 159 -0.47 -5.39 -13.42
C LEU A 159 0.69 -5.51 -14.41
N ASN A 160 0.62 -4.77 -15.52
CA ASN A 160 1.65 -4.76 -16.56
C ASN A 160 3.04 -4.40 -16.02
N VAL A 161 3.11 -3.46 -15.10
CA VAL A 161 4.38 -2.99 -14.53
C VAL A 161 4.90 -3.89 -13.42
N PHE A 162 4.05 -4.26 -12.46
CA PHE A 162 4.50 -4.92 -11.23
C PHE A 162 4.51 -6.45 -11.29
N SER A 163 3.90 -7.08 -12.30
CA SER A 163 4.01 -8.53 -12.50
C SER A 163 5.44 -9.02 -12.77
N ALA A 164 6.34 -8.13 -13.17
CA ALA A 164 7.76 -8.44 -13.37
C ALA A 164 8.56 -8.57 -12.05
N VAL A 165 7.99 -8.17 -10.91
CA VAL A 165 8.69 -8.13 -9.61
C VAL A 165 7.91 -8.78 -8.47
N GLY A 166 6.73 -9.34 -8.78
CA GLY A 166 5.90 -9.97 -7.76
C GLY A 166 4.61 -10.56 -8.30
N LYS A 167 3.84 -11.14 -7.42
CA LYS A 167 2.52 -11.70 -7.75
C LYS A 167 1.45 -10.66 -7.51
N CYS A 168 0.79 -10.23 -8.58
CA CYS A 168 -0.27 -9.23 -8.55
C CYS A 168 -1.66 -9.85 -8.44
N PHE A 169 -2.53 -9.18 -7.70
CA PHE A 169 -3.93 -9.54 -7.50
C PHE A 169 -4.80 -8.30 -7.68
N LYS A 170 -5.90 -8.44 -8.42
CA LYS A 170 -6.97 -7.45 -8.43
C LYS A 170 -7.80 -7.61 -7.17
N ILE A 171 -7.96 -6.52 -6.44
CA ILE A 171 -8.87 -6.47 -5.31
C ILE A 171 -10.16 -5.86 -5.84
N SER A 172 -11.21 -6.67 -5.93
CA SER A 172 -12.54 -6.16 -6.22
C SER A 172 -13.09 -5.59 -4.90
N ALA A 173 -13.48 -4.31 -4.89
CA ALA A 173 -14.35 -3.84 -3.82
C ALA A 173 -15.51 -4.85 -3.71
N GLU A 174 -15.82 -5.32 -2.50
CA GLU A 174 -16.99 -6.18 -2.27
C GLU A 174 -18.21 -5.37 -2.75
N ASN A 175 -18.68 -5.65 -3.96
CA ASN A 175 -19.98 -5.21 -4.37
C ASN A 175 -20.99 -5.89 -3.44
N ASN A 176 -21.82 -5.12 -2.74
CA ASN A 176 -22.94 -5.65 -1.95
C ASN A 176 -23.85 -6.55 -2.78
N ASP A 177 -23.77 -6.50 -4.11
CA ASP A 177 -24.46 -7.41 -5.03
C ASP A 177 -23.98 -8.86 -4.94
N THR A 178 -22.69 -9.12 -4.67
CA THR A 178 -22.18 -10.49 -4.51
C THR A 178 -22.69 -11.15 -3.22
N LYS A 179 -22.87 -10.37 -2.15
CA LYS A 179 -23.52 -10.88 -0.92
C LYS A 179 -25.00 -11.18 -1.15
N LYS A 180 -25.66 -10.39 -2.00
CA LYS A 180 -27.05 -10.59 -2.40
C LYS A 180 -27.23 -11.83 -3.30
N LEU A 181 -26.29 -12.08 -4.21
CA LEU A 181 -26.28 -13.30 -5.04
C LEU A 181 -26.03 -14.56 -4.20
N CYS A 182 -25.06 -14.53 -3.26
CA CYS A 182 -24.78 -15.65 -2.37
C CYS A 182 -25.98 -15.96 -1.45
N SER A 183 -26.72 -14.94 -0.99
CA SER A 183 -27.93 -15.15 -0.18
C SER A 183 -29.10 -15.69 -1.02
N ILE A 184 -29.20 -15.31 -2.29
CA ILE A 184 -30.24 -15.82 -3.21
C ILE A 184 -29.94 -17.28 -3.58
N THR A 185 -28.70 -17.64 -3.88
CA THR A 185 -28.32 -19.04 -4.18
C THR A 185 -28.47 -19.95 -2.95
N ALA A 186 -28.18 -19.48 -1.75
CA ALA A 186 -28.40 -20.24 -0.53
C ALA A 186 -29.89 -20.49 -0.27
N ASN A 187 -30.77 -19.52 -0.52
CA ASN A 187 -32.21 -19.68 -0.38
C ASN A 187 -32.81 -20.57 -1.47
N VAL A 188 -32.29 -20.56 -2.69
CA VAL A 188 -32.73 -21.45 -3.78
C VAL A 188 -32.35 -22.91 -3.47
N PHE A 189 -31.16 -23.15 -2.91
CA PHE A 189 -30.73 -24.49 -2.51
C PHE A 189 -31.57 -25.08 -1.39
N TRP A 190 -32.07 -24.24 -0.47
CA TRP A 190 -32.98 -24.68 0.62
C TRP A 190 -34.38 -25.09 0.13
N LEU A 191 -34.88 -24.42 -0.90
CA LEU A 191 -36.19 -24.70 -1.52
C LEU A 191 -36.18 -26.03 -2.32
N TYR A 192 -35.05 -26.45 -2.87
CA TYR A 192 -34.92 -27.71 -3.60
C TYR A 192 -34.53 -28.91 -2.72
N ALA A 193 -33.95 -28.67 -1.56
CA ALA A 193 -33.58 -29.75 -0.63
C ALA A 193 -34.71 -30.17 0.35
N GLY A 194 -35.81 -29.42 0.39
CA GLY A 194 -36.94 -29.66 1.33
C GLY A 194 -38.14 -30.44 0.77
N GLY A 195 -38.04 -31.00 -0.44
CA GLY A 195 -39.13 -31.67 -1.13
C GLY A 195 -38.92 -33.16 -1.40
N ALA A 196 -38.51 -33.93 -0.37
CA ALA A 196 -38.58 -35.38 -0.41
C ALA A 196 -39.07 -35.88 0.96
N LYS A 197 -40.34 -36.05 1.07
CA LYS A 197 -40.98 -36.97 2.00
C LYS A 197 -41.79 -37.96 1.18
#